data_e278301172678ab58078819f2695c3bb
#
_entry.id   e278301172678ab58078819f2695c3bb
#
_cell.length_a   1.000
_cell.length_b   1.000
_cell.length_c   1.000
_cell.angle_alpha   90.00
_cell.angle_beta   90.00
_cell.angle_gamma   90.00
#
_symmetry.space_group_name_H-M   'P 1'
#
loop_
_entity.id
_entity.type
_entity.pdbx_description
1 polymer ?
#
loop_
_entity_poly.entity_id
_entity_poly.type
_entity_poly.pdbx_seq_one_letter_code
_entity_poly.pdbx_strand_id
1 'polypeptide(L)'
;MNKNINKNENWELFIKKAEEFNINLTAKQIEQFQKYWQFLYEYNKHTNLVSSAELDLVASKHFADSLSIGLLENELSLNSSKTVLDIGIGGGFPGVPIIIAYPDLKLYAVDSVGKKTDFISKLSEELGLNDRIEVINSRAEELIKQPNKQEFFDIAVSRAVSRLNILLEYTLPFVKVGGFFIAYKAKTFQEEINESKQSLSILGGEVIKIADYTLSNEERKLLLIKKTKPTPEKYPRKTGIPAKNPL
;
A
#
# COMPACT_ATOMS: atom_id res chain seq x y z
N MET A 1 25.47 16.49 -7.27
CA MET A 1 26.35 15.79 -6.32
C MET A 1 25.75 14.41 -6.03
N ASN A 2 26.20 13.39 -6.76
CA ASN A 2 25.80 12.00 -6.49
C ASN A 2 26.56 11.55 -5.23
N LYS A 3 25.90 11.56 -4.08
CA LYS A 3 26.39 10.79 -2.96
C LYS A 3 26.13 9.32 -3.28
N ASN A 4 27.18 8.56 -3.56
CA ASN A 4 27.17 7.10 -3.44
C ASN A 4 26.87 6.80 -1.96
N ILE A 5 25.60 6.70 -1.59
CA ILE A 5 25.21 6.22 -0.28
C ILE A 5 25.62 4.74 -0.27
N ASN A 6 26.49 4.38 0.66
CA ASN A 6 26.97 3.02 0.81
C ASN A 6 25.74 2.09 1.03
N LYS A 7 25.73 0.88 0.43
CA LYS A 7 24.61 -0.07 0.60
C LYS A 7 24.30 -0.32 2.06
N ASN A 8 25.31 -0.40 2.92
CA ASN A 8 25.13 -0.59 4.37
C ASN A 8 24.38 0.59 5.02
N GLU A 9 24.68 1.84 4.63
CA GLU A 9 24.01 3.04 5.17
C GLU A 9 22.51 3.05 4.86
N ASN A 10 22.09 2.57 3.69
CA ASN A 10 20.67 2.47 3.32
C ASN A 10 19.90 1.47 4.20
N TRP A 11 20.53 0.35 4.58
CA TRP A 11 19.91 -0.65 5.45
C TRP A 11 19.84 -0.18 6.90
N GLU A 12 20.89 0.49 7.40
CA GLU A 12 20.88 1.12 8.73
C GLU A 12 19.78 2.18 8.84
N LEU A 13 19.67 3.06 7.83
CA LEU A 13 18.60 4.06 7.75
C LEU A 13 17.20 3.42 7.71
N PHE A 14 17.03 2.33 6.97
CA PHE A 14 15.76 1.60 6.91
C PHE A 14 15.38 1.03 8.29
N ILE A 15 16.31 0.33 8.95
CA ILE A 15 16.05 -0.27 10.27
C ILE A 15 15.71 0.82 11.28
N LYS A 16 16.49 1.90 11.32
CA LYS A 16 16.23 3.05 12.20
C LYS A 16 14.84 3.67 11.92
N LYS A 17 14.43 3.79 10.66
CA LYS A 17 13.10 4.31 10.32
C LYS A 17 11.97 3.35 10.74
N ALA A 18 12.17 2.04 10.62
CA ALA A 18 11.20 1.08 11.13
C ALA A 18 11.01 1.23 12.66
N GLU A 19 12.11 1.39 13.41
CA GLU A 19 12.06 1.66 14.86
C GLU A 19 11.33 2.98 15.18
N GLU A 20 11.59 4.06 14.43
CA GLU A 20 10.88 5.34 14.57
C GLU A 20 9.37 5.20 14.32
N PHE A 21 8.96 4.22 13.52
CA PHE A 21 7.55 3.87 13.25
C PHE A 21 7.01 2.77 14.18
N ASN A 22 7.71 2.51 15.32
CA ASN A 22 7.35 1.51 16.31
C ASN A 22 7.39 0.06 15.82
N ILE A 23 8.20 -0.24 14.80
CA ILE A 23 8.36 -1.57 14.25
C ILE A 23 9.78 -2.09 14.53
N ASN A 24 9.89 -3.10 15.38
CA ASN A 24 11.14 -3.79 15.66
C ASN A 24 11.26 -5.03 14.76
N LEU A 25 12.05 -4.93 13.70
CA LEU A 25 12.24 -6.02 12.75
C LEU A 25 13.14 -7.12 13.34
N THR A 26 12.69 -8.36 13.23
CA THR A 26 13.51 -9.54 13.54
C THR A 26 14.57 -9.79 12.46
N ALA A 27 15.63 -10.55 12.79
CA ALA A 27 16.66 -10.95 11.82
C ALA A 27 16.07 -11.64 10.58
N LYS A 28 15.04 -12.48 10.77
CA LYS A 28 14.33 -13.15 9.66
C LYS A 28 13.61 -12.16 8.75
N GLN A 29 12.97 -11.15 9.31
CA GLN A 29 12.29 -10.11 8.52
C GLN A 29 13.29 -9.25 7.74
N ILE A 30 14.43 -8.90 8.36
CA ILE A 30 15.51 -8.18 7.67
C ILE A 30 16.04 -9.01 6.50
N GLU A 31 16.26 -10.32 6.69
CA GLU A 31 16.65 -11.23 5.61
C GLU A 31 15.60 -11.26 4.48
N GLN A 32 14.30 -11.30 4.80
CA GLN A 32 13.24 -11.24 3.81
C GLN A 32 13.25 -9.92 3.01
N PHE A 33 13.50 -8.78 3.66
CA PHE A 33 13.66 -7.50 2.97
C PHE A 33 14.88 -7.49 2.06
N GLN A 34 16.00 -8.10 2.47
CA GLN A 34 17.21 -8.21 1.65
C GLN A 34 16.97 -9.09 0.41
N LYS A 35 16.31 -10.24 0.58
CA LYS A 35 15.90 -11.11 -0.54
C LYS A 35 14.95 -10.38 -1.48
N TYR A 36 13.97 -9.66 -0.94
CA TYR A 36 13.05 -8.85 -1.75
C TYR A 36 13.81 -7.82 -2.61
N TRP A 37 14.73 -7.06 -2.01
CA TRP A 37 15.56 -6.10 -2.75
C TRP A 37 16.36 -6.77 -3.87
N GLN A 38 17.02 -7.90 -3.59
CA GLN A 38 17.80 -8.66 -4.57
C GLN A 38 16.91 -9.14 -5.72
N PHE A 39 15.77 -9.73 -5.41
CA PHE A 39 14.82 -10.22 -6.39
C PHE A 39 14.28 -9.09 -7.26
N LEU A 40 13.88 -7.98 -6.65
CA LEU A 40 13.41 -6.79 -7.36
C LEU A 40 14.51 -6.22 -8.28
N TYR A 41 15.75 -6.13 -7.80
CA TYR A 41 16.89 -5.63 -8.56
C TYR A 41 17.12 -6.46 -9.84
N GLU A 42 17.12 -7.78 -9.72
CA GLU A 42 17.29 -8.68 -10.87
C GLU A 42 16.09 -8.61 -11.83
N TYR A 43 14.87 -8.64 -11.29
CA TYR A 43 13.65 -8.60 -12.10
C TYR A 43 13.49 -7.27 -12.84
N ASN A 44 13.91 -6.18 -12.23
CA ASN A 44 13.82 -4.83 -12.82
C ASN A 44 14.71 -4.61 -14.05
N LYS A 45 15.69 -5.48 -14.28
CA LYS A 45 16.51 -5.46 -15.53
C LYS A 45 15.67 -5.69 -16.79
N HIS A 46 14.50 -6.34 -16.63
CA HIS A 46 13.58 -6.68 -17.72
C HIS A 46 12.22 -6.01 -17.60
N THR A 47 12.02 -5.22 -16.53
CA THR A 47 10.76 -4.54 -16.22
C THR A 47 11.07 -3.17 -15.62
N ASN A 48 10.10 -2.28 -15.62
CA ASN A 48 10.23 -0.97 -14.99
C ASN A 48 9.29 -0.87 -13.77
N LEU A 49 9.46 -1.77 -12.77
CA LEU A 49 8.68 -1.75 -11.54
C LEU A 49 9.05 -0.56 -10.66
N VAL A 50 10.35 -0.22 -10.64
CA VAL A 50 10.94 0.92 -9.95
C VAL A 50 11.91 1.60 -10.92
N SER A 51 12.04 2.92 -10.86
CA SER A 51 13.01 3.64 -11.69
C SER A 51 14.44 3.18 -11.35
N SER A 52 15.32 3.10 -12.35
CA SER A 52 16.70 2.66 -12.14
C SER A 52 17.46 3.53 -11.12
N ALA A 53 17.12 4.82 -11.04
CA ALA A 53 17.71 5.75 -10.08
C ALA A 53 17.30 5.48 -8.62
N GLU A 54 16.21 4.73 -8.40
CA GLU A 54 15.67 4.43 -7.07
C GLU A 54 16.01 3.02 -6.60
N LEU A 55 16.56 2.15 -7.44
CA LEU A 55 16.85 0.75 -7.09
C LEU A 55 17.79 0.62 -5.87
N ASP A 56 18.83 1.46 -5.79
CA ASP A 56 19.73 1.46 -4.64
C ASP A 56 19.11 2.09 -3.38
N LEU A 57 18.02 2.84 -3.54
CA LEU A 57 17.31 3.53 -2.46
C LEU A 57 16.06 2.76 -1.99
N VAL A 58 15.79 1.57 -2.51
CA VAL A 58 14.55 0.81 -2.21
C VAL A 58 14.38 0.62 -0.71
N ALA A 59 15.43 0.27 0.03
CA ALA A 59 15.35 0.06 1.46
C ALA A 59 15.00 1.35 2.21
N SER A 60 15.81 2.39 2.05
CA SER A 60 15.64 3.65 2.77
C SER A 60 14.45 4.50 2.30
N LYS A 61 13.93 4.25 1.07
CA LYS A 61 12.82 5.00 0.49
C LYS A 61 11.54 4.19 0.43
N HIS A 62 11.50 3.07 -0.29
CA HIS A 62 10.25 2.35 -0.53
C HIS A 62 9.83 1.44 0.63
N PHE A 63 10.78 0.68 1.21
CA PHE A 63 10.46 -0.15 2.38
C PHE A 63 10.15 0.73 3.60
N ALA A 64 10.99 1.72 3.88
CA ALA A 64 10.74 2.64 4.99
C ALA A 64 9.41 3.38 4.86
N ASP A 65 9.09 3.91 3.65
CA ASP A 65 7.79 4.55 3.37
C ASP A 65 6.62 3.62 3.68
N SER A 66 6.71 2.36 3.22
CA SER A 66 5.67 1.35 3.43
C SER A 66 5.44 1.05 4.91
N LEU A 67 6.50 1.02 5.72
CA LEU A 67 6.43 0.75 7.16
C LEU A 67 5.93 1.93 7.99
N SER A 68 5.76 3.12 7.41
CA SER A 68 5.17 4.26 8.13
C SER A 68 3.74 3.97 8.66
N ILE A 69 3.08 2.92 8.15
CA ILE A 69 1.79 2.43 8.68
C ILE A 69 1.84 2.12 10.19
N GLY A 70 3.02 1.81 10.75
CA GLY A 70 3.22 1.61 12.17
C GLY A 70 2.85 2.82 13.04
N LEU A 71 2.85 4.04 12.47
CA LEU A 71 2.35 5.25 13.14
C LEU A 71 0.83 5.21 13.42
N LEU A 72 0.14 4.25 12.83
CA LEU A 72 -1.31 4.04 12.95
C LEU A 72 -1.65 2.76 13.73
N GLU A 73 -0.67 2.12 14.40
CA GLU A 73 -0.87 0.85 15.10
C GLU A 73 -2.02 0.90 16.11
N ASN A 74 -2.15 1.99 16.86
CA ASN A 74 -3.20 2.15 17.88
C ASN A 74 -4.62 2.11 17.29
N GLU A 75 -4.79 2.59 16.05
CA GLU A 75 -6.07 2.59 15.34
C GLU A 75 -6.31 1.28 14.58
N LEU A 76 -5.24 0.70 14.04
CA LEU A 76 -5.33 -0.43 13.10
C LEU A 76 -5.22 -1.79 13.77
N SER A 77 -4.53 -1.89 14.93
CA SER A 77 -4.22 -3.17 15.61
C SER A 77 -3.62 -4.19 14.62
N LEU A 78 -2.49 -3.83 14.01
CA LEU A 78 -1.85 -4.60 12.93
C LEU A 78 -1.29 -5.96 13.41
N ASN A 79 -1.05 -6.10 14.72
CA ASN A 79 -0.62 -7.35 15.37
C ASN A 79 -1.80 -8.29 15.66
N SER A 80 -2.81 -8.32 14.80
CA SER A 80 -3.95 -9.22 14.88
C SER A 80 -4.33 -9.71 13.49
N SER A 81 -4.96 -10.89 13.41
CA SER A 81 -5.37 -11.47 12.13
C SER A 81 -6.35 -10.56 11.39
N LYS A 82 -5.90 -9.99 10.28
CA LYS A 82 -6.68 -9.10 9.40
C LYS A 82 -6.37 -9.30 7.94
N THR A 83 -7.34 -8.95 7.11
CA THR A 83 -7.21 -8.92 5.66
C THR A 83 -6.83 -7.52 5.18
N VAL A 84 -5.77 -7.43 4.40
CA VAL A 84 -5.27 -6.21 3.78
C VAL A 84 -5.45 -6.29 2.27
N LEU A 85 -6.06 -5.28 1.68
CA LEU A 85 -6.17 -5.11 0.23
C LEU A 85 -5.18 -4.02 -0.23
N ASP A 86 -4.33 -4.33 -1.20
CA ASP A 86 -3.48 -3.33 -1.87
C ASP A 86 -3.89 -3.21 -3.33
N ILE A 87 -4.45 -2.05 -3.72
CA ILE A 87 -4.89 -1.78 -5.09
C ILE A 87 -3.83 -0.96 -5.82
N GLY A 88 -3.35 -1.54 -6.93
CA GLY A 88 -2.23 -1.00 -7.68
C GLY A 88 -0.89 -1.34 -7.03
N ILE A 89 -0.73 -2.60 -6.58
CA ILE A 89 0.43 -3.09 -5.83
C ILE A 89 1.77 -2.83 -6.52
N GLY A 90 1.81 -2.79 -7.85
CA GLY A 90 3.01 -2.45 -8.61
C GLY A 90 4.20 -3.34 -8.31
N GLY A 91 5.28 -2.73 -7.83
CA GLY A 91 6.47 -3.41 -7.36
C GLY A 91 6.35 -4.03 -5.95
N GLY A 92 5.14 -4.13 -5.40
CA GLY A 92 4.89 -4.72 -4.08
C GLY A 92 4.71 -3.71 -2.94
N PHE A 93 4.59 -2.42 -3.25
CA PHE A 93 4.55 -1.35 -2.26
C PHE A 93 3.17 -0.69 -2.15
N PRO A 94 2.61 -0.53 -0.92
CA PRO A 94 3.22 -0.82 0.38
C PRO A 94 2.96 -2.25 0.89
N GLY A 95 2.12 -3.06 0.22
CA GLY A 95 1.56 -4.29 0.75
C GLY A 95 2.59 -5.33 1.20
N VAL A 96 3.57 -5.70 0.36
CA VAL A 96 4.54 -6.75 0.72
C VAL A 96 5.41 -6.37 1.92
N PRO A 97 6.00 -5.15 2.04
CA PRO A 97 6.66 -4.71 3.25
C PRO A 97 5.81 -4.82 4.52
N ILE A 98 4.51 -4.48 4.43
CA ILE A 98 3.57 -4.60 5.55
C ILE A 98 3.43 -6.05 5.98
N ILE A 99 3.28 -7.00 5.04
CA ILE A 99 3.14 -8.43 5.35
C ILE A 99 4.43 -9.03 5.92
N ILE A 100 5.60 -8.54 5.51
CA ILE A 100 6.86 -8.95 6.13
C ILE A 100 6.90 -8.49 7.59
N ALA A 101 6.54 -7.23 7.85
CA ALA A 101 6.61 -6.64 9.19
C ALA A 101 5.55 -7.21 10.16
N TYR A 102 4.35 -7.53 9.66
CA TYR A 102 3.21 -7.98 10.46
C TYR A 102 2.77 -9.40 10.04
N PRO A 103 3.24 -10.44 10.75
CA PRO A 103 3.05 -11.85 10.37
C PRO A 103 1.60 -12.34 10.41
N ASP A 104 0.73 -11.70 11.19
CA ASP A 104 -0.67 -12.09 11.36
C ASP A 104 -1.60 -11.55 10.25
N LEU A 105 -1.09 -10.69 9.36
CA LEU A 105 -1.85 -10.12 8.27
C LEU A 105 -1.85 -11.02 7.04
N LYS A 106 -2.96 -11.00 6.28
CA LYS A 106 -3.09 -11.61 4.95
C LYS A 106 -3.31 -10.52 3.89
N LEU A 107 -2.51 -10.54 2.82
CA LEU A 107 -2.55 -9.57 1.72
C LEU A 107 -3.31 -10.10 0.51
N TYR A 108 -4.16 -9.26 -0.04
CA TYR A 108 -4.74 -9.39 -1.37
C TYR A 108 -4.11 -8.32 -2.27
N ALA A 109 -3.17 -8.76 -3.10
CA ALA A 109 -2.34 -7.91 -3.94
C ALA A 109 -2.98 -7.77 -5.33
N VAL A 110 -3.51 -6.59 -5.66
CA VAL A 110 -4.27 -6.36 -6.89
C VAL A 110 -3.52 -5.41 -7.82
N ASP A 111 -3.34 -5.81 -9.07
CA ASP A 111 -2.90 -4.92 -10.16
C ASP A 111 -3.54 -5.35 -11.48
N SER A 112 -3.83 -4.40 -12.36
CA SER A 112 -4.40 -4.69 -13.69
C SER A 112 -3.34 -5.08 -14.73
N VAL A 113 -2.06 -4.96 -14.40
CA VAL A 113 -0.93 -5.25 -15.29
C VAL A 113 -0.35 -6.62 -14.96
N GLY A 114 -0.54 -7.62 -15.86
CA GLY A 114 -0.10 -9.00 -15.63
C GLY A 114 1.36 -9.15 -15.22
N LYS A 115 2.28 -8.41 -15.87
CA LYS A 115 3.71 -8.45 -15.52
C LYS A 115 4.00 -8.07 -14.06
N LYS A 116 3.17 -7.21 -13.46
CA LYS A 116 3.33 -6.81 -12.06
C LYS A 116 2.80 -7.90 -11.12
N THR A 117 1.66 -8.49 -11.44
CA THR A 117 1.11 -9.61 -10.66
C THR A 117 1.99 -10.84 -10.76
N ASP A 118 2.57 -11.13 -11.93
CA ASP A 118 3.57 -12.21 -12.10
C ASP A 118 4.82 -11.98 -11.22
N PHE A 119 5.29 -10.73 -11.13
CA PHE A 119 6.38 -10.36 -10.22
C PHE A 119 6.00 -10.66 -8.76
N ILE A 120 4.82 -10.22 -8.31
CA ILE A 120 4.38 -10.42 -6.92
C ILE A 120 4.20 -11.91 -6.59
N SER A 121 3.66 -12.70 -7.52
CA SER A 121 3.53 -14.16 -7.33
C SER A 121 4.90 -14.82 -7.09
N LYS A 122 5.87 -14.55 -7.96
CA LYS A 122 7.22 -15.08 -7.81
C LYS A 122 7.94 -14.56 -6.57
N LEU A 123 7.76 -13.28 -6.25
CA LEU A 123 8.30 -12.68 -5.04
C LEU A 123 7.72 -13.34 -3.78
N SER A 124 6.42 -13.62 -3.75
CA SER A 124 5.78 -14.27 -2.60
C SER A 124 6.33 -15.68 -2.36
N GLU A 125 6.62 -16.44 -3.41
CA GLU A 125 7.29 -17.74 -3.36
C GLU A 125 8.72 -17.61 -2.83
N GLU A 126 9.52 -16.67 -3.38
CA GLU A 126 10.90 -16.42 -2.97
C GLU A 126 11.04 -16.06 -1.49
N LEU A 127 10.04 -15.31 -0.97
CA LEU A 127 10.01 -14.88 0.43
C LEU A 127 9.34 -15.90 1.38
N GLY A 128 8.76 -16.99 0.85
CA GLY A 128 7.97 -17.93 1.64
C GLY A 128 6.70 -17.33 2.23
N LEU A 129 6.03 -16.45 1.46
CA LEU A 129 4.83 -15.71 1.86
C LEU A 129 3.57 -16.09 1.06
N ASN A 130 3.65 -17.12 0.21
CA ASN A 130 2.56 -17.55 -0.67
C ASN A 130 1.28 -17.93 0.09
N ASP A 131 1.38 -18.41 1.32
CA ASP A 131 0.21 -18.71 2.16
C ASP A 131 -0.49 -17.45 2.70
N ARG A 132 0.20 -16.30 2.66
CA ARG A 132 -0.28 -15.03 3.20
C ARG A 132 -0.51 -13.95 2.14
N ILE A 133 -0.13 -14.19 0.90
CA ILE A 133 -0.31 -13.25 -0.22
C ILE A 133 -1.13 -13.91 -1.31
N GLU A 134 -2.34 -13.41 -1.53
CA GLU A 134 -3.20 -13.76 -2.65
C GLU A 134 -3.04 -12.70 -3.76
N VAL A 135 -2.56 -13.12 -4.94
CA VAL A 135 -2.30 -12.22 -6.06
C VAL A 135 -3.45 -12.25 -7.05
N ILE A 136 -3.97 -11.09 -7.40
CA ILE A 136 -5.15 -10.95 -8.25
C ILE A 136 -4.84 -10.01 -9.42
N ASN A 137 -4.85 -10.55 -10.64
CA ASN A 137 -4.74 -9.73 -11.85
C ASN A 137 -6.14 -9.24 -12.27
N SER A 138 -6.49 -8.03 -11.84
CA SER A 138 -7.80 -7.42 -12.12
C SER A 138 -7.76 -5.90 -11.97
N ARG A 139 -8.73 -5.23 -12.56
CA ARG A 139 -9.09 -3.86 -12.19
C ARG A 139 -10.01 -3.87 -10.98
N ALA A 140 -9.98 -2.82 -10.16
CA ALA A 140 -10.86 -2.69 -9.00
C ALA A 140 -12.35 -2.81 -9.40
N GLU A 141 -12.74 -2.14 -10.50
CA GLU A 141 -14.11 -2.11 -10.99
C GLU A 141 -14.62 -3.48 -11.50
N GLU A 142 -13.71 -4.41 -11.81
CA GLU A 142 -14.06 -5.79 -12.18
C GLU A 142 -13.96 -6.73 -10.98
N LEU A 143 -13.00 -6.53 -10.10
CA LEU A 143 -12.81 -7.33 -8.88
C LEU A 143 -14.04 -7.27 -7.97
N ILE A 144 -14.68 -6.11 -7.83
CA ILE A 144 -15.84 -5.92 -6.94
C ILE A 144 -17.04 -6.78 -7.36
N LYS A 145 -17.14 -7.18 -8.65
CA LYS A 145 -18.22 -8.02 -9.16
C LYS A 145 -18.08 -9.49 -8.75
N GLN A 146 -16.90 -9.88 -8.24
CA GLN A 146 -16.69 -11.23 -7.75
C GLN A 146 -17.41 -11.44 -6.42
N PRO A 147 -17.94 -12.65 -6.15
CA PRO A 147 -18.61 -12.95 -4.89
C PRO A 147 -17.75 -12.63 -3.67
N ASN A 148 -18.36 -12.09 -2.63
CA ASN A 148 -17.73 -11.83 -1.34
C ASN A 148 -16.51 -10.87 -1.38
N LYS A 149 -16.45 -9.96 -2.34
CA LYS A 149 -15.39 -8.94 -2.38
C LYS A 149 -15.87 -7.58 -1.86
N GLN A 150 -17.18 -7.29 -1.91
CA GLN A 150 -17.74 -6.06 -1.35
C GLN A 150 -17.67 -6.09 0.18
N GLU A 151 -17.16 -5.01 0.78
CA GLU A 151 -17.05 -4.83 2.23
C GLU A 151 -16.45 -6.05 2.96
N PHE A 152 -15.41 -6.64 2.34
CA PHE A 152 -14.76 -7.86 2.83
C PHE A 152 -13.47 -7.57 3.63
N PHE A 153 -12.73 -6.51 3.28
CA PHE A 153 -11.40 -6.27 3.82
C PHE A 153 -11.43 -5.41 5.08
N ASP A 154 -10.58 -5.75 6.05
CA ASP A 154 -10.41 -4.97 7.27
C ASP A 154 -9.66 -3.67 6.99
N ILE A 155 -8.65 -3.75 6.12
CA ILE A 155 -7.77 -2.65 5.76
C ILE A 155 -7.58 -2.63 4.24
N ALA A 156 -7.65 -1.44 3.63
CA ALA A 156 -7.14 -1.20 2.30
C ALA A 156 -5.95 -0.24 2.37
N VAL A 157 -4.95 -0.44 1.52
CA VAL A 157 -3.81 0.46 1.35
C VAL A 157 -3.65 0.82 -0.11
N SER A 158 -3.10 1.99 -0.41
CA SER A 158 -2.69 2.35 -1.77
C SER A 158 -1.64 3.44 -1.74
N ARG A 159 -0.65 3.34 -2.66
CA ARG A 159 0.43 4.30 -2.82
C ARG A 159 0.64 4.66 -4.30
N ALA A 160 0.71 5.96 -4.60
CA ALA A 160 1.10 6.50 -5.92
C ALA A 160 0.25 6.02 -7.12
N VAL A 161 -1.01 5.61 -6.90
CA VAL A 161 -1.88 5.10 -7.97
C VAL A 161 -2.65 6.22 -8.65
N SER A 162 -3.29 7.13 -7.87
CA SER A 162 -4.17 8.19 -8.40
C SER A 162 -4.46 9.27 -7.35
N ARG A 163 -5.24 10.30 -7.75
CA ARG A 163 -5.79 11.29 -6.83
C ARG A 163 -6.74 10.64 -5.83
N LEU A 164 -6.91 11.27 -4.66
CA LEU A 164 -7.66 10.69 -3.55
C LEU A 164 -9.13 10.38 -3.91
N ASN A 165 -9.83 11.28 -4.59
CA ASN A 165 -11.22 11.09 -5.00
C ASN A 165 -11.42 9.84 -5.89
N ILE A 166 -10.46 9.53 -6.77
CA ILE A 166 -10.45 8.32 -7.60
C ILE A 166 -10.14 7.08 -6.75
N LEU A 167 -9.11 7.17 -5.88
CA LEU A 167 -8.71 6.07 -5.01
C LEU A 167 -9.82 5.64 -4.07
N LEU A 168 -10.59 6.58 -3.54
CA LEU A 168 -11.72 6.29 -2.67
C LEU A 168 -12.74 5.38 -3.36
N GLU A 169 -13.04 5.63 -4.64
CA GLU A 169 -13.96 4.78 -5.40
C GLU A 169 -13.39 3.40 -5.72
N TYR A 170 -12.05 3.28 -5.83
CA TYR A 170 -11.38 2.00 -6.04
C TYR A 170 -11.16 1.19 -4.75
N THR A 171 -11.27 1.80 -3.56
CA THR A 171 -10.90 1.14 -2.30
C THR A 171 -12.06 0.98 -1.33
N LEU A 172 -12.83 2.05 -1.04
CA LEU A 172 -13.88 2.02 -0.02
C LEU A 172 -14.98 0.99 -0.25
N PRO A 173 -15.39 0.65 -1.51
CA PRO A 173 -16.38 -0.42 -1.72
C PRO A 173 -15.95 -1.79 -1.20
N PHE A 174 -14.65 -2.02 -1.07
CA PHE A 174 -14.08 -3.29 -0.60
C PHE A 174 -13.91 -3.35 0.93
N VAL A 175 -13.85 -2.18 1.60
CA VAL A 175 -13.56 -2.08 3.03
C VAL A 175 -14.83 -2.30 3.84
N LYS A 176 -14.77 -3.16 4.87
CA LYS A 176 -15.87 -3.40 5.82
C LYS A 176 -16.28 -2.09 6.51
N VAL A 177 -17.54 -1.96 6.86
CA VAL A 177 -17.96 -0.91 7.80
C VAL A 177 -17.22 -1.09 9.13
N GLY A 178 -16.59 -0.04 9.62
CA GLY A 178 -15.67 -0.08 10.76
C GLY A 178 -14.20 -0.33 10.38
N GLY A 179 -13.91 -0.78 9.16
CA GLY A 179 -12.55 -0.93 8.61
C GLY A 179 -11.94 0.38 8.13
N PHE A 180 -10.74 0.30 7.53
CA PHE A 180 -9.92 1.47 7.23
C PHE A 180 -9.33 1.44 5.82
N PHE A 181 -9.22 2.62 5.22
CA PHE A 181 -8.36 2.83 4.04
C PHE A 181 -7.21 3.77 4.41
N ILE A 182 -5.99 3.38 4.07
CA ILE A 182 -4.77 4.17 4.29
C ILE A 182 -4.22 4.63 2.95
N ALA A 183 -4.23 5.95 2.71
CA ALA A 183 -3.65 6.55 1.53
C ALA A 183 -2.27 7.16 1.85
N TYR A 184 -1.23 6.68 1.16
CA TYR A 184 0.12 7.22 1.22
C TYR A 184 0.23 8.44 0.30
N LYS A 185 0.53 9.61 0.87
CA LYS A 185 0.52 10.89 0.14
C LYS A 185 1.80 11.70 0.35
N ALA A 186 2.17 12.47 -0.68
CA ALA A 186 3.18 13.51 -0.61
C ALA A 186 2.57 14.83 -0.07
N LYS A 187 3.34 15.90 -0.08
CA LYS A 187 3.02 17.19 0.56
C LYS A 187 1.68 17.86 0.16
N THR A 188 1.21 17.69 -1.07
CA THR A 188 0.04 18.42 -1.64
C THR A 188 -1.31 17.77 -1.39
N PHE A 189 -1.50 17.13 -0.25
CA PHE A 189 -2.69 16.33 0.04
C PHE A 189 -3.94 17.12 0.47
N GLN A 190 -3.79 18.36 0.97
CA GLN A 190 -4.91 19.11 1.54
C GLN A 190 -5.96 19.48 0.49
N GLU A 191 -5.52 19.83 -0.71
CA GLU A 191 -6.41 20.09 -1.85
C GLU A 191 -7.15 18.81 -2.24
N GLU A 192 -6.45 17.66 -2.28
CA GLU A 192 -7.07 16.37 -2.58
C GLU A 192 -8.14 15.97 -1.56
N ILE A 193 -7.96 16.26 -0.27
CA ILE A 193 -8.99 16.02 0.76
C ILE A 193 -10.21 16.90 0.48
N ASN A 194 -10.01 18.19 0.19
CA ASN A 194 -11.11 19.11 -0.09
C ASN A 194 -11.92 18.68 -1.32
N GLU A 195 -11.24 18.28 -2.39
CA GLU A 195 -11.87 17.75 -3.60
C GLU A 195 -12.59 16.41 -3.37
N SER A 196 -12.17 15.65 -2.37
CA SER A 196 -12.71 14.32 -2.07
C SER A 196 -13.91 14.32 -1.10
N LYS A 197 -14.37 15.46 -0.62
CA LYS A 197 -15.49 15.53 0.37
C LYS A 197 -16.75 14.85 -0.13
N GLN A 198 -17.08 15.04 -1.41
CA GLN A 198 -18.23 14.39 -2.03
C GLN A 198 -18.04 12.89 -2.12
N SER A 199 -16.88 12.43 -2.61
CA SER A 199 -16.55 11.00 -2.71
C SER A 199 -16.59 10.31 -1.35
N LEU A 200 -15.98 10.92 -0.32
CA LEU A 200 -16.03 10.42 1.07
C LEU A 200 -17.47 10.26 1.56
N SER A 201 -18.29 11.30 1.37
CA SER A 201 -19.70 11.27 1.81
C SER A 201 -20.50 10.19 1.10
N ILE A 202 -20.34 10.03 -0.21
CA ILE A 202 -21.08 9.05 -1.02
C ILE A 202 -20.63 7.62 -0.68
N LEU A 203 -19.31 7.40 -0.57
CA LEU A 203 -18.72 6.06 -0.42
C LEU A 203 -18.65 5.59 1.04
N GLY A 204 -19.04 6.44 1.97
CA GLY A 204 -19.10 6.10 3.39
C GLY A 204 -17.77 6.19 4.13
N GLY A 205 -16.86 7.05 3.68
CA GLY A 205 -15.57 7.29 4.30
C GLY A 205 -15.50 8.57 5.12
N GLU A 206 -14.66 8.56 6.15
CA GLU A 206 -14.35 9.72 7.00
C GLU A 206 -12.84 9.77 7.26
N VAL A 207 -12.19 10.91 7.01
CA VAL A 207 -10.78 11.11 7.39
C VAL A 207 -10.72 11.33 8.89
N ILE A 208 -10.16 10.38 9.63
CA ILE A 208 -10.12 10.41 11.11
C ILE A 208 -8.75 10.78 11.65
N LYS A 209 -7.68 10.61 10.87
CA LYS A 209 -6.32 10.96 11.28
C LYS A 209 -5.45 11.25 10.06
N ILE A 210 -4.51 12.17 10.25
CA ILE A 210 -3.41 12.43 9.32
C ILE A 210 -2.14 12.28 10.15
N ALA A 211 -1.30 11.31 9.79
CA ALA A 211 -0.02 11.09 10.43
C ALA A 211 1.09 11.68 9.55
N ASP A 212 1.83 12.63 10.10
CA ASP A 212 2.96 13.26 9.45
C ASP A 212 4.26 12.50 9.75
N TYR A 213 5.10 12.34 8.75
CA TYR A 213 6.44 11.79 8.92
C TYR A 213 7.41 12.36 7.88
N THR A 214 8.70 12.21 8.13
CA THR A 214 9.75 12.66 7.23
C THR A 214 10.56 11.47 6.74
N LEU A 215 10.79 11.39 5.44
CA LEU A 215 11.62 10.38 4.82
C LEU A 215 12.57 11.04 3.81
N SER A 216 13.89 10.81 3.95
CA SER A 216 14.90 11.41 3.06
C SER A 216 14.75 12.94 2.89
N ASN A 217 14.45 13.65 3.98
CA ASN A 217 14.16 15.10 4.02
C ASN A 217 12.91 15.54 3.26
N GLU A 218 12.04 14.61 2.86
CA GLU A 218 10.75 14.91 2.26
C GLU A 218 9.62 14.69 3.27
N GLU A 219 8.71 15.65 3.38
CA GLU A 219 7.49 15.51 4.17
C GLU A 219 6.54 14.53 3.49
N ARG A 220 6.05 13.57 4.25
CA ARG A 220 5.10 12.54 3.84
C ARG A 220 3.92 12.48 4.79
N LYS A 221 2.81 11.94 4.33
CA LYS A 221 1.59 11.83 5.13
C LYS A 221 0.88 10.51 4.87
N LEU A 222 0.34 9.95 5.96
CA LEU A 222 -0.65 8.89 5.88
C LEU A 222 -2.02 9.47 6.20
N LEU A 223 -2.97 9.30 5.30
CA LEU A 223 -4.37 9.61 5.57
C LEU A 223 -5.05 8.32 6.03
N LEU A 224 -5.56 8.33 7.25
CA LEU A 224 -6.39 7.27 7.79
C LEU A 224 -7.86 7.61 7.58
N ILE A 225 -8.51 6.83 6.73
CA ILE A 225 -9.93 6.99 6.38
C ILE A 225 -10.70 5.81 6.94
N LYS A 226 -11.64 6.07 7.85
CA LYS A 226 -12.52 5.06 8.42
C LYS A 226 -13.73 4.86 7.53
N LYS A 227 -14.12 3.62 7.30
CA LYS A 227 -15.39 3.28 6.67
C LYS A 227 -16.51 3.35 7.71
N THR A 228 -17.38 4.34 7.61
CA THR A 228 -18.41 4.62 8.64
C THR A 228 -19.80 4.14 8.26
N LYS A 229 -20.07 3.92 6.97
CA LYS A 229 -21.36 3.42 6.46
C LYS A 229 -21.17 2.61 5.17
N PRO A 230 -22.12 1.76 4.78
CA PRO A 230 -22.04 0.98 3.55
C PRO A 230 -21.88 1.85 2.29
N THR A 231 -21.11 1.36 1.33
CA THR A 231 -21.04 1.97 -0.01
C THR A 231 -22.26 1.54 -0.84
N PRO A 232 -22.95 2.46 -1.54
CA PRO A 232 -24.04 2.07 -2.44
C PRO A 232 -23.57 1.09 -3.53
N GLU A 233 -24.37 0.07 -3.84
CA GLU A 233 -24.03 -1.04 -4.75
C GLU A 233 -23.60 -0.62 -6.16
N LYS A 234 -23.98 0.59 -6.60
CA LYS A 234 -23.58 1.14 -7.90
C LYS A 234 -22.10 1.53 -7.99
N TYR A 235 -21.35 1.45 -6.88
CA TYR A 235 -19.92 1.78 -6.83
C TYR A 235 -19.05 0.54 -6.58
N PRO A 236 -17.84 0.49 -7.16
CA PRO A 236 -17.31 1.45 -8.12
C PRO A 236 -18.11 1.44 -9.44
N ARG A 237 -18.14 2.59 -10.09
CA ARG A 237 -18.74 2.73 -11.42
C ARG A 237 -17.96 1.88 -12.45
N LYS A 238 -18.52 1.75 -13.67
CA LYS A 238 -17.90 0.97 -14.76
C LYS A 238 -16.44 1.39 -14.99
N THR A 239 -15.64 0.43 -15.42
CA THR A 239 -14.21 0.56 -15.73
C THR A 239 -13.91 1.84 -16.52
N GLY A 240 -12.97 2.63 -15.96
CA GLY A 240 -12.49 3.88 -16.52
C GLY A 240 -13.36 5.11 -16.22
N ILE A 241 -14.59 4.96 -15.72
CA ILE A 241 -15.45 6.09 -15.34
C ILE A 241 -14.85 6.86 -14.16
N PRO A 242 -14.39 6.21 -13.05
CA PRO A 242 -13.80 6.91 -11.92
C PRO A 242 -12.62 7.81 -12.31
N ALA A 243 -11.76 7.33 -13.21
CA ALA A 243 -10.60 8.10 -13.66
C ALA A 243 -10.95 9.26 -14.60
N LYS A 244 -11.99 9.11 -15.46
CA LYS A 244 -12.39 10.14 -16.43
C LYS A 244 -13.28 11.20 -15.84
N ASN A 245 -14.10 10.84 -14.88
CA ASN A 245 -15.07 11.71 -14.22
C ASN A 245 -15.14 11.37 -12.72
N PRO A 246 -14.14 11.80 -11.91
CA PRO A 246 -14.12 11.56 -10.46
C PRO A 246 -15.36 12.10 -9.76
N LEU A 247 -15.71 11.49 -8.60
CA LEU A 247 -16.84 11.93 -7.75
C LEU A 247 -16.55 13.27 -7.09
#